data_5a6df4ab33a7fbfc13c35a0167e4938c
#
_entry.id   5a6df4ab33a7fbfc13c35a0167e4938c
#
_cell.length_a   1.000
_cell.length_b   1.000
_cell.length_c   1.000
_cell.angle_alpha   90.00
_cell.angle_beta   90.00
_cell.angle_gamma   90.00
#
_symmetry.space_group_name_H-M   'P 1'
#
loop_
_entity.id
_entity.type
_entity.pdbx_description
1 polymer ?
#
loop_
_entity_poly.entity_id
_entity_poly.type
_entity_poly.pdbx_seq_one_letter_code
_entity_poly.pdbx_strand_id
1 'polypeptide(L)'
;MVDVYIVVYSLLGILICLPALLVALNLLMPQITARIETRLEQTPGKSFFLGVPVTAVFLLWIAITANIPGIGQASAFLVAFLGMGLGTLGAAGMARLLAKRVRPLTNPSSEALNWLRGAVMYELACLFPIVGWFLFAPIVGITVIGAATFGLLGWLPRPTVSEQVAVAGNQ
;
A
#
# COMPACT_ATOMS: atom_id res chain seq x y z
N MET A 1 -24.57 -8.89 -24.04
CA MET A 1 -23.29 -8.43 -24.65
C MET A 1 -22.79 -7.10 -24.04
N VAL A 2 -23.67 -6.12 -23.81
CA VAL A 2 -23.29 -4.83 -23.18
C VAL A 2 -22.58 -5.02 -21.83
N ASP A 3 -23.07 -5.92 -21.00
CA ASP A 3 -22.52 -6.18 -19.66
C ASP A 3 -21.07 -6.69 -19.70
N VAL A 4 -20.71 -7.49 -20.71
CA VAL A 4 -19.35 -8.03 -20.88
C VAL A 4 -18.38 -6.90 -21.22
N TYR A 5 -18.78 -5.96 -22.09
CA TYR A 5 -17.94 -4.81 -22.43
C TYR A 5 -17.71 -3.91 -21.21
N ILE A 6 -18.77 -3.65 -20.42
CA ILE A 6 -18.65 -2.84 -19.20
C ILE A 6 -17.65 -3.48 -18.22
N VAL A 7 -17.75 -4.78 -17.99
CA VAL A 7 -16.82 -5.50 -17.10
C VAL A 7 -15.39 -5.44 -17.63
N VAL A 8 -15.18 -5.70 -18.93
CA VAL A 8 -13.84 -5.68 -19.54
C VAL A 8 -13.22 -4.28 -19.49
N TYR A 9 -13.99 -3.24 -19.86
CA TYR A 9 -13.46 -1.86 -19.81
C TYR A 9 -13.21 -1.38 -18.39
N SER A 10 -14.06 -1.76 -17.43
CA SER A 10 -13.84 -1.44 -16.02
C SER A 10 -12.59 -2.12 -15.48
N LEU A 11 -12.38 -3.39 -15.82
CA LEU A 11 -11.20 -4.15 -15.40
C LEU A 11 -9.92 -3.57 -16.01
N LEU A 12 -9.94 -3.23 -17.31
CA LEU A 12 -8.82 -2.56 -17.98
C LEU A 12 -8.55 -1.17 -17.39
N GLY A 13 -9.60 -0.41 -17.07
CA GLY A 13 -9.47 0.89 -16.44
C GLY A 13 -8.77 0.81 -15.08
N ILE A 14 -9.16 -0.14 -14.24
CA ILE A 14 -8.52 -0.38 -12.93
C ILE A 14 -7.07 -0.79 -13.14
N LEU A 15 -6.80 -1.74 -14.03
CA LEU A 15 -5.47 -2.28 -14.32
C LEU A 15 -4.46 -1.21 -14.80
N ILE A 16 -4.92 -0.15 -15.39
CA ILE A 16 -4.06 0.97 -15.85
C ILE A 16 -4.01 2.08 -14.80
N CYS A 17 -5.16 2.42 -14.22
CA CYS A 17 -5.29 3.56 -13.31
C CYS A 17 -4.57 3.32 -11.97
N LEU A 18 -4.63 2.11 -11.44
CA LEU A 18 -4.08 1.80 -10.12
C LEU A 18 -2.55 1.85 -10.10
N PRO A 19 -1.80 1.22 -11.03
CA PRO A 19 -0.35 1.38 -11.10
C PRO A 19 0.08 2.83 -11.35
N ALA A 20 -0.65 3.57 -12.21
CA ALA A 20 -0.36 4.97 -12.46
C ALA A 20 -0.53 5.82 -11.18
N LEU A 21 -1.58 5.56 -10.39
CA LEU A 21 -1.81 6.21 -9.09
C LEU A 21 -0.69 5.91 -8.10
N LEU A 22 -0.24 4.64 -8.01
CA LEU A 22 0.85 4.25 -7.12
C LEU A 22 2.17 4.91 -7.49
N VAL A 23 2.46 5.03 -8.79
CA VAL A 23 3.64 5.78 -9.28
C VAL A 23 3.51 7.26 -8.96
N ALA A 24 2.34 7.86 -9.21
CA ALA A 24 2.08 9.26 -8.90
C ALA A 24 2.27 9.57 -7.40
N LEU A 25 1.79 8.69 -6.51
CA LEU A 25 2.00 8.83 -5.05
C LEU A 25 3.48 8.73 -4.67
N ASN A 26 4.25 7.87 -5.34
CA ASN A 26 5.70 7.80 -5.12
C ASN A 26 6.44 9.06 -5.57
N LEU A 27 5.93 9.75 -6.60
CA LEU A 27 6.49 11.03 -7.06
C LEU A 27 6.05 12.21 -6.19
N LEU A 28 4.78 12.23 -5.76
CA LEU A 28 4.23 13.33 -4.97
C LEU A 28 4.69 13.30 -3.50
N MET A 29 4.81 12.11 -2.93
CA MET A 29 5.13 11.93 -1.50
C MET A 29 6.33 10.99 -1.29
N PRO A 30 7.51 11.28 -1.88
CA PRO A 30 8.65 10.36 -1.89
C PRO A 30 9.16 10.03 -0.48
N GLN A 31 9.07 10.97 0.45
CA GLN A 31 9.53 10.76 1.82
C GLN A 31 8.62 9.80 2.60
N ILE A 32 7.30 9.93 2.43
CA ILE A 32 6.33 9.08 3.13
C ILE A 32 6.41 7.66 2.58
N THR A 33 6.40 7.50 1.27
CA THR A 33 6.47 6.18 0.62
C THR A 33 7.79 5.47 0.90
N ALA A 34 8.92 6.20 1.01
CA ALA A 34 10.20 5.64 1.43
C ALA A 34 10.18 5.15 2.89
N ARG A 35 9.54 5.89 3.80
CA ARG A 35 9.37 5.45 5.19
C ARG A 35 8.52 4.19 5.28
N ILE A 36 7.45 4.11 4.49
CA ILE A 36 6.58 2.93 4.41
C ILE A 36 7.35 1.73 3.86
N GLU A 37 8.13 1.92 2.78
CA GLU A 37 9.02 0.90 2.21
C GLU A 37 9.96 0.34 3.30
N THR A 38 10.68 1.21 4.01
CA THR A 38 11.61 0.82 5.08
C THR A 38 10.90 0.03 6.18
N ARG A 39 9.67 0.42 6.56
CA ARG A 39 8.86 -0.30 7.53
C ARG A 39 8.46 -1.69 7.05
N LEU A 40 8.00 -1.79 5.82
CA LEU A 40 7.62 -3.07 5.21
C LEU A 40 8.82 -4.01 5.06
N GLU A 41 10.01 -3.46 4.78
CA GLU A 41 11.23 -4.23 4.63
C GLU A 41 11.76 -4.74 5.98
N GLN A 42 11.87 -3.87 6.98
CA GLN A 42 12.53 -4.18 8.26
C GLN A 42 11.59 -4.81 9.30
N THR A 43 10.32 -4.38 9.32
CA THR A 43 9.39 -4.81 10.37
C THR A 43 7.98 -5.11 9.83
N PRO A 44 7.82 -6.06 8.90
CA PRO A 44 6.51 -6.37 8.32
C PRO A 44 5.51 -6.88 9.37
N GLY A 45 5.97 -7.71 10.31
CA GLY A 45 5.13 -8.24 11.38
C GLY A 45 4.58 -7.16 12.32
N LYS A 46 5.40 -6.18 12.71
CA LYS A 46 4.93 -5.06 13.55
C LYS A 46 3.91 -4.20 12.80
N SER A 47 4.11 -4.00 11.50
CA SER A 47 3.17 -3.28 10.64
C SER A 47 1.83 -4.03 10.53
N PHE A 48 1.86 -5.35 10.43
CA PHE A 48 0.66 -6.18 10.45
C PHE A 48 -0.09 -6.06 11.79
N PHE A 49 0.61 -6.23 12.92
CA PHE A 49 -0.01 -6.13 14.25
C PHE A 49 -0.62 -4.76 14.54
N LEU A 50 -0.04 -3.66 14.04
CA LEU A 50 -0.66 -2.34 14.13
C LEU A 50 -1.80 -2.19 13.11
N GLY A 51 -1.66 -2.75 11.92
CA GLY A 51 -2.68 -2.69 10.88
C GLY A 51 -4.01 -3.34 11.31
N VAL A 52 -3.95 -4.42 12.09
CA VAL A 52 -5.16 -5.10 12.60
C VAL A 52 -6.05 -4.17 13.41
N PRO A 53 -5.60 -3.54 14.50
CA PRO A 53 -6.47 -2.65 15.28
C PRO A 53 -6.90 -1.40 14.48
N VAL A 54 -6.02 -0.83 13.66
CA VAL A 54 -6.37 0.32 12.82
C VAL A 54 -7.49 -0.05 11.86
N THR A 55 -7.35 -1.15 11.11
CA THR A 55 -8.39 -1.63 10.20
C THR A 55 -9.68 -1.98 10.94
N ALA A 56 -9.57 -2.63 12.11
CA ALA A 56 -10.73 -2.97 12.93
C ALA A 56 -11.50 -1.71 13.39
N VAL A 57 -10.80 -0.65 13.79
CA VAL A 57 -11.43 0.62 14.17
C VAL A 57 -12.15 1.25 12.98
N PHE A 58 -11.53 1.28 11.79
CA PHE A 58 -12.17 1.80 10.57
C PHE A 58 -13.43 1.01 10.22
N LEU A 59 -13.35 -0.33 10.20
CA LEU A 59 -14.48 -1.18 9.87
C LEU A 59 -15.61 -1.08 10.90
N LEU A 60 -15.26 -1.06 12.19
CA LEU A 60 -16.24 -0.92 13.28
C LEU A 60 -16.96 0.42 13.21
N TRP A 61 -16.22 1.51 12.96
CA TRP A 61 -16.81 2.84 12.77
C TRP A 61 -17.80 2.86 11.63
N ILE A 62 -17.38 2.35 10.46
CA ILE A 62 -18.23 2.26 9.28
C ILE A 62 -19.48 1.42 9.57
N ALA A 63 -19.32 0.24 10.20
CA ALA A 63 -20.43 -0.64 10.51
C ALA A 63 -21.48 -0.01 11.44
N ILE A 64 -21.04 0.77 12.43
CA ILE A 64 -21.95 1.46 13.35
C ILE A 64 -22.63 2.64 12.67
N THR A 65 -21.86 3.48 11.97
CA THR A 65 -22.37 4.77 11.47
C THR A 65 -23.11 4.66 10.14
N ALA A 66 -22.83 3.64 9.33
CA ALA A 66 -23.51 3.44 8.03
C ALA A 66 -25.03 3.24 8.17
N ASN A 67 -25.48 2.70 9.30
CA ASN A 67 -26.91 2.48 9.57
C ASN A 67 -27.64 3.71 10.13
N ILE A 68 -26.93 4.79 10.42
CA ILE A 68 -27.52 6.04 10.93
C ILE A 68 -27.69 7.00 9.74
N PRO A 69 -28.93 7.32 9.33
CA PRO A 69 -29.18 8.18 8.17
C PRO A 69 -28.63 9.61 8.38
N GLY A 70 -28.23 10.25 7.31
CA GLY A 70 -27.71 11.60 7.32
C GLY A 70 -26.25 11.69 7.79
N ILE A 71 -26.00 12.26 8.96
CA ILE A 71 -24.64 12.52 9.50
C ILE A 71 -23.84 11.23 9.69
N GLY A 72 -24.51 10.14 10.09
CA GLY A 72 -23.85 8.84 10.25
C GLY A 72 -23.27 8.31 8.93
N GLN A 73 -24.08 8.29 7.89
CA GLN A 73 -23.63 7.87 6.55
C GLN A 73 -22.51 8.77 6.02
N ALA A 74 -22.62 10.09 6.19
CA ALA A 74 -21.57 11.03 5.78
C ALA A 74 -20.23 10.72 6.51
N SER A 75 -20.29 10.44 7.82
CA SER A 75 -19.10 10.07 8.60
C SER A 75 -18.53 8.71 8.17
N ALA A 76 -19.38 7.73 7.84
CA ALA A 76 -18.94 6.44 7.32
C ALA A 76 -18.19 6.58 6.00
N PHE A 77 -18.70 7.40 5.06
CA PHE A 77 -18.03 7.69 3.80
C PHE A 77 -16.67 8.39 4.02
N LEU A 78 -16.60 9.37 4.92
CA LEU A 78 -15.36 10.07 5.23
C LEU A 78 -14.30 9.10 5.78
N VAL A 79 -14.68 8.26 6.72
CA VAL A 79 -13.77 7.26 7.32
C VAL A 79 -13.37 6.20 6.31
N ALA A 80 -14.28 5.73 5.46
CA ALA A 80 -13.94 4.82 4.36
C ALA A 80 -12.94 5.45 3.39
N PHE A 81 -13.12 6.71 3.03
CA PHE A 81 -12.22 7.45 2.16
C PHE A 81 -10.82 7.62 2.77
N LEU A 82 -10.75 7.92 4.07
CA LEU A 82 -9.47 7.98 4.80
C LEU A 82 -8.77 6.61 4.86
N GLY A 83 -9.54 5.54 5.10
CA GLY A 83 -9.01 4.16 5.08
C GLY A 83 -8.48 3.76 3.71
N MET A 84 -9.18 4.11 2.63
CA MET A 84 -8.71 3.92 1.26
C MET A 84 -7.45 4.74 0.97
N GLY A 85 -7.37 5.99 1.44
CA GLY A 85 -6.18 6.82 1.32
C GLY A 85 -4.96 6.22 2.01
N LEU A 86 -5.13 5.70 3.24
CA LEU A 86 -4.07 4.98 3.95
C LEU A 86 -3.66 3.71 3.20
N GLY A 87 -4.62 2.95 2.71
CA GLY A 87 -4.38 1.73 1.92
C GLY A 87 -3.58 2.01 0.65
N THR A 88 -3.94 3.06 -0.10
CA THR A 88 -3.24 3.44 -1.35
C THR A 88 -1.83 3.96 -1.07
N LEU A 89 -1.62 4.75 -0.01
CA LEU A 89 -0.28 5.16 0.43
C LEU A 89 0.59 3.96 0.82
N GLY A 90 0.01 3.02 1.56
CA GLY A 90 0.69 1.78 1.93
C GLY A 90 1.02 0.91 0.73
N ALA A 91 0.10 0.79 -0.23
CA ALA A 91 0.31 0.08 -1.49
C ALA A 91 1.42 0.74 -2.34
N ALA A 92 1.52 2.08 -2.35
CA ALA A 92 2.61 2.79 -3.03
C ALA A 92 3.98 2.45 -2.42
N GLY A 93 4.07 2.36 -1.09
CA GLY A 93 5.28 1.90 -0.40
C GLY A 93 5.61 0.43 -0.71
N MET A 94 4.59 -0.43 -0.81
CA MET A 94 4.77 -1.83 -1.19
C MET A 94 5.23 -1.99 -2.65
N ALA A 95 4.65 -1.21 -3.56
CA ALA A 95 5.09 -1.17 -4.96
C ALA A 95 6.55 -0.76 -5.08
N ARG A 96 7.01 0.21 -4.28
CA ARG A 96 8.39 0.64 -4.19
C ARG A 96 9.31 -0.46 -3.66
N LEU A 97 8.90 -1.20 -2.64
CA LEU A 97 9.62 -2.36 -2.11
C LEU A 97 9.76 -3.46 -3.17
N LEU A 98 8.69 -3.78 -3.90
CA LEU A 98 8.73 -4.75 -4.99
C LEU A 98 9.64 -4.29 -6.13
N ALA A 99 9.57 -3.01 -6.50
CA ALA A 99 10.47 -2.41 -7.49
C ALA A 99 11.95 -2.58 -7.11
N LYS A 100 12.29 -2.36 -5.85
CA LYS A 100 13.65 -2.56 -5.32
C LYS A 100 14.11 -4.02 -5.46
N ARG A 101 13.23 -4.98 -5.20
CA ARG A 101 13.54 -6.41 -5.30
C ARG A 101 13.69 -6.90 -6.75
N VAL A 102 12.97 -6.30 -7.68
CA VAL A 102 13.01 -6.68 -9.11
C VAL A 102 14.15 -5.99 -9.84
N ARG A 103 14.65 -4.85 -9.36
CA ARG A 103 15.72 -4.07 -9.98
C ARG A 103 16.96 -4.88 -10.36
N PRO A 104 17.48 -5.82 -9.55
CA PRO A 104 18.65 -6.63 -9.93
C PRO A 104 18.40 -7.60 -11.10
N LEU A 105 17.13 -7.91 -11.38
CA LEU A 105 16.72 -8.87 -12.41
C LEU A 105 16.40 -8.20 -13.74
N THR A 106 16.45 -6.87 -13.80
CA THR A 106 16.07 -6.09 -14.99
C THR A 106 17.20 -5.17 -15.43
N ASN A 107 17.21 -4.85 -16.73
CA ASN A 107 18.15 -3.86 -17.27
C ASN A 107 17.98 -2.50 -16.59
N PRO A 108 19.06 -1.68 -16.48
CA PRO A 108 19.00 -0.36 -15.91
C PRO A 108 17.93 0.49 -16.61
N SER A 109 16.98 0.97 -15.83
CA SER A 109 15.84 1.74 -16.32
C SER A 109 15.59 2.91 -15.35
N SER A 110 14.77 3.87 -15.77
CA SER A 110 14.40 5.01 -14.91
C SER A 110 13.72 4.52 -13.62
N GLU A 111 13.87 5.27 -12.54
CA GLU A 111 13.22 4.94 -11.25
C GLU A 111 11.70 4.81 -11.38
N ALA A 112 11.08 5.71 -12.15
CA ALA A 112 9.65 5.69 -12.40
C ALA A 112 9.19 4.38 -13.07
N LEU A 113 9.97 3.88 -14.04
CA LEU A 113 9.67 2.61 -14.70
C LEU A 113 9.81 1.41 -13.73
N ASN A 114 10.78 1.47 -12.84
CA ASN A 114 10.93 0.44 -11.81
C ASN A 114 9.75 0.46 -10.82
N TRP A 115 9.28 1.64 -10.40
CA TRP A 115 8.09 1.76 -9.56
C TRP A 115 6.84 1.27 -10.28
N LEU A 116 6.70 1.55 -11.58
CA LEU A 116 5.61 1.02 -12.39
C LEU A 116 5.62 -0.51 -12.44
N ARG A 117 6.78 -1.13 -12.65
CA ARG A 117 6.91 -2.60 -12.60
C ARG A 117 6.51 -3.16 -11.23
N GLY A 118 6.95 -2.52 -10.14
CA GLY A 118 6.56 -2.91 -8.79
C GLY A 118 5.06 -2.76 -8.54
N ALA A 119 4.44 -1.70 -9.05
CA ALA A 119 3.01 -1.46 -8.93
C ALA A 119 2.19 -2.51 -9.72
N VAL A 120 2.61 -2.80 -10.96
CA VAL A 120 1.96 -3.85 -11.78
C VAL A 120 2.09 -5.22 -11.10
N MET A 121 3.25 -5.56 -10.55
CA MET A 121 3.43 -6.83 -9.82
C MET A 121 2.53 -6.91 -8.59
N TYR A 122 2.39 -5.82 -7.85
CA TYR A 122 1.48 -5.75 -6.71
C TYR A 122 0.04 -6.00 -7.13
N GLU A 123 -0.39 -5.36 -8.19
CA GLU A 123 -1.75 -5.49 -8.73
C GLU A 123 -2.03 -6.90 -9.25
N LEU A 124 -1.10 -7.47 -10.02
CA LEU A 124 -1.22 -8.86 -10.50
C LEU A 124 -1.30 -9.86 -9.35
N ALA A 125 -0.53 -9.64 -8.26
CA ALA A 125 -0.62 -10.48 -7.08
C ALA A 125 -1.99 -10.37 -6.39
N CYS A 126 -2.59 -9.18 -6.35
CA CYS A 126 -3.95 -8.96 -5.82
C CYS A 126 -5.04 -9.56 -6.73
N LEU A 127 -4.83 -9.54 -8.05
CA LEU A 127 -5.77 -10.06 -9.04
C LEU A 127 -5.79 -11.59 -9.10
N PHE A 128 -4.78 -12.27 -8.58
CA PHE A 128 -4.70 -13.72 -8.64
C PHE A 128 -5.90 -14.35 -7.90
N PRO A 129 -6.77 -15.10 -8.60
CA PRO A 129 -7.99 -15.62 -8.00
C PRO A 129 -7.64 -16.57 -6.84
N ILE A 130 -8.50 -16.61 -5.81
CA ILE A 130 -8.38 -17.42 -4.59
C ILE A 130 -7.22 -16.96 -3.70
N VAL A 131 -5.96 -17.15 -4.10
CA VAL A 131 -4.78 -16.79 -3.28
C VAL A 131 -4.65 -15.28 -3.12
N GLY A 132 -4.83 -14.51 -4.20
CA GLY A 132 -4.79 -13.05 -4.17
C GLY A 132 -5.90 -12.46 -3.31
N TRP A 133 -7.13 -12.93 -3.48
CA TRP A 133 -8.30 -12.34 -2.82
C TRP A 133 -8.44 -12.75 -1.36
N PHE A 134 -8.19 -14.03 -1.04
CA PHE A 134 -8.44 -14.55 0.31
C PHE A 134 -7.22 -14.54 1.22
N LEU A 135 -6.02 -14.60 0.65
CA LEU A 135 -4.79 -14.63 1.43
C LEU A 135 -3.96 -13.36 1.27
N PHE A 136 -3.60 -13.01 0.04
CA PHE A 136 -2.66 -11.91 -0.21
C PHE A 136 -3.30 -10.54 0.07
N ALA A 137 -4.46 -10.24 -0.50
CA ALA A 137 -5.10 -8.94 -0.35
C ALA A 137 -5.43 -8.58 1.11
N PRO A 138 -6.05 -9.46 1.94
CA PRO A 138 -6.31 -9.11 3.34
C PRO A 138 -5.04 -9.00 4.17
N ILE A 139 -4.08 -9.93 4.04
CA ILE A 139 -2.84 -9.91 4.84
C ILE A 139 -1.99 -8.70 4.45
N VAL A 140 -1.76 -8.52 3.16
CA VAL A 140 -0.96 -7.38 2.66
C VAL A 140 -1.72 -6.07 2.87
N GLY A 141 -3.04 -6.03 2.65
CA GLY A 141 -3.87 -4.87 2.90
C GLY A 141 -3.77 -4.36 4.34
N ILE A 142 -3.91 -5.25 5.32
CA ILE A 142 -3.73 -4.90 6.75
C ILE A 142 -2.29 -4.43 7.01
N THR A 143 -1.30 -5.11 6.44
CA THR A 143 0.12 -4.77 6.64
C THR A 143 0.46 -3.39 6.06
N VAL A 144 -0.04 -3.07 4.87
CA VAL A 144 0.24 -1.77 4.23
C VAL A 144 -0.48 -0.62 4.93
N ILE A 145 -1.69 -0.83 5.45
CA ILE A 145 -2.40 0.16 6.29
C ILE A 145 -1.60 0.44 7.56
N GLY A 146 -1.11 -0.61 8.24
CA GLY A 146 -0.26 -0.44 9.42
C GLY A 146 1.05 0.25 9.12
N ALA A 147 1.72 -0.12 8.02
CA ALA A 147 2.96 0.54 7.58
C ALA A 147 2.74 2.01 7.21
N ALA A 148 1.62 2.33 6.55
CA ALA A 148 1.24 3.71 6.23
C ALA A 148 1.00 4.53 7.49
N THR A 149 0.31 3.97 8.48
CA THR A 149 0.08 4.62 9.78
C THR A 149 1.40 4.93 10.48
N PHE A 150 2.33 3.96 10.56
CA PHE A 150 3.66 4.19 11.10
C PHE A 150 4.45 5.23 10.30
N GLY A 151 4.38 5.17 8.95
CA GLY A 151 5.07 6.09 8.06
C GLY A 151 4.61 7.54 8.22
N LEU A 152 3.30 7.76 8.39
CA LEU A 152 2.70 9.06 8.64
C LEU A 152 3.03 9.60 10.03
N LEU A 153 3.02 8.75 11.07
CA LEU A 153 3.41 9.11 12.43
C LEU A 153 4.92 9.33 12.59
N GLY A 154 5.72 9.05 11.55
CA GLY A 154 7.17 9.21 11.61
C GLY A 154 7.88 8.20 12.50
N TRP A 155 7.21 7.15 12.93
CA TRP A 155 7.79 6.10 13.77
C TRP A 155 8.63 5.15 12.93
N LEU A 156 9.87 5.54 12.65
CA LEU A 156 10.83 4.71 11.92
C LEU A 156 11.43 3.63 12.83
N PRO A 157 11.78 2.44 12.28
CA PRO A 157 12.57 1.47 13.00
C PRO A 157 13.92 2.07 13.37
N ARG A 158 14.48 1.69 14.51
CA ARG A 158 15.85 2.04 14.85
C ARG A 158 16.80 1.38 13.84
N PRO A 159 17.81 2.09 13.31
CA PRO A 159 18.80 1.49 12.43
C PRO A 159 19.45 0.30 13.12
N THR A 160 19.63 -0.77 12.37
CA THR A 160 20.33 -1.98 12.88
C THR A 160 21.79 -1.67 13.13
N VAL A 161 22.42 -2.40 14.06
CA VAL A 161 23.83 -2.20 14.42
C VAL A 161 24.75 -2.31 13.19
N SER A 162 24.40 -3.14 12.21
CA SER A 162 25.12 -3.28 10.93
C SER A 162 25.09 -2.01 10.08
N GLU A 163 23.95 -1.29 10.04
CA GLU A 163 23.84 -0.01 9.33
C GLU A 163 24.64 1.11 10.05
N GLN A 164 24.63 1.09 11.38
CA GLN A 164 25.41 2.04 12.17
C GLN A 164 26.92 1.87 11.96
N VAL A 165 27.38 0.63 11.88
CA VAL A 165 28.81 0.33 11.61
C VAL A 165 29.21 0.73 10.19
N ALA A 166 28.32 0.51 9.20
CA ALA A 166 28.58 0.92 7.81
C ALA A 166 28.66 2.45 7.64
N VAL A 167 27.85 3.21 8.37
CA VAL A 167 27.90 4.69 8.35
C VAL A 167 29.15 5.21 9.08
N ALA A 168 29.54 4.58 10.19
CA ALA A 168 30.74 4.98 10.94
C ALA A 168 32.05 4.64 10.21
N GLY A 169 32.06 3.59 9.37
CA GLY A 169 33.23 3.19 8.58
C GLY A 169 33.48 4.02 7.32
N ASN A 170 32.55 4.90 6.95
CA ASN A 170 32.65 5.78 5.77
C ASN A 170 32.98 7.25 6.12
N GLN A 171 33.28 7.58 7.37
CA GLN A 171 33.79 8.86 7.84
C GLN A 171 35.28 8.79 8.10
#